data_30524b4e5d73cb38a673089bbd804901
#
_entry.id   30524b4e5d73cb38a673089bbd804901
#
_cell.length_a   1.000
_cell.length_b   1.000
_cell.length_c   1.000
_cell.angle_alpha   90.00
_cell.angle_beta   90.00
_cell.angle_gamma   90.00
#
_symmetry.space_group_name_H-M   'P 1'
#
loop_
_entity.id
_entity.type
_entity.pdbx_description
1 polymer ?
#
loop_
_entity_poly.entity_id
_entity_poly.type
_entity_poly.pdbx_seq_one_letter_code
_entity_poly.pdbx_strand_id
1 'polypeptide(L)'
;MFVFTVENIKDIAKVVYSQDGMDTKRLKKVEYSKNEGLFKDFNYDKYKITNPPKNTSMTVYNELQYLQDLPEDLEYVKEHDDIKKVFENVCIEHNLKYPKELVDSLLKSSAGIIIDLKFKFNRPRPFQLASHYNIDFGNEKLESMHTPSYPSGHSIQGILIGKVLQT
;
A
#
# COMPACT_ATOMS: atom_id res chain seq x y z
N MET A 1 13.67 -4.27 -9.64
CA MET A 1 14.97 -4.07 -8.97
C MET A 1 14.87 -2.76 -8.21
N PHE A 2 14.96 -2.77 -6.87
CA PHE A 2 14.94 -1.55 -6.08
C PHE A 2 16.30 -0.90 -6.18
N VAL A 3 16.38 0.23 -6.87
CA VAL A 3 17.64 0.99 -6.96
C VAL A 3 17.69 1.91 -5.75
N PHE A 4 18.46 1.52 -4.73
CA PHE A 4 18.89 2.46 -3.71
C PHE A 4 20.04 3.28 -4.32
N THR A 5 19.85 4.56 -4.46
CA THR A 5 21.02 5.42 -4.68
C THR A 5 21.78 5.52 -3.36
N VAL A 6 23.04 5.15 -3.36
CA VAL A 6 23.92 5.11 -2.17
C VAL A 6 23.97 6.45 -1.41
N GLU A 7 23.67 7.55 -2.09
CA GLU A 7 23.62 8.90 -1.52
C GLU A 7 22.47 9.11 -0.52
N ASN A 8 21.35 8.43 -0.71
CA ASN A 8 20.18 8.55 0.19
C ASN A 8 20.31 7.70 1.47
N ILE A 9 21.26 6.76 1.51
CA ILE A 9 21.43 5.86 2.66
C ILE A 9 22.10 6.57 3.84
N LYS A 10 22.89 7.63 3.61
CA LYS A 10 23.65 8.32 4.67
C LYS A 10 22.80 9.24 5.55
N ASP A 11 21.67 9.72 5.05
CA ASP A 11 20.79 10.65 5.78
C ASP A 11 19.36 10.08 5.80
N ILE A 12 19.03 9.41 6.89
CA ILE A 12 17.71 8.79 7.09
C ILE A 12 16.55 9.78 6.87
N ALA A 13 16.77 11.06 7.15
CA ALA A 13 15.73 12.08 6.96
C ALA A 13 15.35 12.26 5.48
N LYS A 14 16.27 11.94 4.57
CA LYS A 14 16.11 12.09 3.12
C LYS A 14 15.72 10.80 2.41
N VAL A 15 15.69 9.67 3.13
CA VAL A 15 15.27 8.41 2.53
C VAL A 15 13.81 8.51 2.07
N VAL A 16 13.59 8.27 0.79
CA VAL A 16 12.26 8.20 0.18
C VAL A 16 12.15 6.92 -0.65
N TYR A 17 10.93 6.51 -0.96
CA TYR A 17 10.74 5.45 -1.95
C TYR A 17 11.16 5.98 -3.32
N SER A 18 11.85 5.16 -4.14
CA SER A 18 12.32 5.60 -5.45
C SER A 18 11.17 6.03 -6.36
N GLN A 19 11.31 7.17 -7.03
CA GLN A 19 10.36 7.67 -8.04
C GLN A 19 10.30 6.79 -9.30
N ASP A 20 11.34 5.99 -9.56
CA ASP A 20 11.42 5.09 -10.73
C ASP A 20 10.35 3.97 -10.69
N GLY A 21 9.67 3.81 -9.56
CA GLY A 21 8.54 2.90 -9.43
C GLY A 21 7.25 3.33 -10.14
N MET A 22 7.15 4.58 -10.65
CA MET A 22 6.01 5.04 -11.42
C MET A 22 6.15 4.65 -12.91
N ASP A 23 6.00 3.36 -13.18
CA ASP A 23 6.09 2.80 -14.52
C ASP A 23 4.82 3.08 -15.37
N THR A 24 4.89 2.76 -16.67
CA THR A 24 3.79 2.95 -17.61
C THR A 24 2.51 2.21 -17.19
N LYS A 25 2.62 1.03 -16.55
CA LYS A 25 1.47 0.26 -16.06
C LYS A 25 0.74 0.99 -14.94
N ARG A 26 1.49 1.62 -14.02
CA ARG A 26 0.92 2.41 -12.92
C ARG A 26 0.32 3.72 -13.40
N LEU A 27 1.00 4.41 -14.33
CA LEU A 27 0.46 5.61 -14.98
C LEU A 27 -0.89 5.34 -15.64
N LYS A 28 -1.05 4.25 -16.39
CA LYS A 28 -2.34 3.84 -16.98
C LYS A 28 -3.43 3.60 -15.92
N LYS A 29 -3.09 3.06 -14.74
CA LYS A 29 -4.07 2.90 -13.65
C LYS A 29 -4.52 4.26 -13.10
N VAL A 30 -3.57 5.19 -12.92
CA VAL A 30 -3.88 6.57 -12.47
C VAL A 30 -4.79 7.27 -13.49
N GLU A 31 -4.46 7.19 -14.76
CA GLU A 31 -5.21 7.77 -15.85
C GLU A 31 -6.64 7.19 -15.92
N TYR A 32 -6.77 5.86 -15.86
CA TYR A 32 -8.07 5.20 -15.82
C TYR A 32 -8.92 5.70 -14.64
N SER A 33 -8.34 5.76 -13.43
CA SER A 33 -9.08 6.20 -12.25
C SER A 33 -9.58 7.64 -12.36
N LYS A 34 -8.82 8.51 -13.02
CA LYS A 34 -9.16 9.93 -13.22
C LYS A 34 -10.19 10.17 -14.33
N ASN A 35 -10.20 9.34 -15.36
CA ASN A 35 -11.00 9.61 -16.56
C ASN A 35 -12.23 8.70 -16.71
N GLU A 36 -12.14 7.44 -16.27
CA GLU A 36 -13.12 6.39 -16.54
C GLU A 36 -13.62 5.67 -15.29
N GLY A 37 -12.85 5.68 -14.20
CA GLY A 37 -13.17 4.94 -12.98
C GLY A 37 -14.42 5.45 -12.25
N LEU A 38 -14.99 4.64 -11.38
CA LEU A 38 -16.14 5.00 -10.54
C LEU A 38 -15.90 6.27 -9.70
N PHE A 39 -14.64 6.60 -9.43
CA PHE A 39 -14.22 7.74 -8.61
C PHE A 39 -13.57 8.85 -9.42
N LYS A 40 -13.85 8.96 -10.72
CA LYS A 40 -13.24 9.95 -11.61
C LYS A 40 -13.41 11.41 -11.15
N ASP A 41 -14.53 11.69 -10.49
CA ASP A 41 -14.84 13.03 -9.98
C ASP A 41 -14.33 13.24 -8.54
N PHE A 42 -13.69 12.22 -7.93
CA PHE A 42 -13.16 12.31 -6.59
C PHE A 42 -11.85 13.07 -6.56
N ASN A 43 -11.88 14.23 -5.93
CA ASN A 43 -10.69 15.05 -5.70
C ASN A 43 -10.24 14.96 -4.24
N TYR A 44 -9.19 14.16 -4.00
CA TYR A 44 -8.64 13.96 -2.67
C TYR A 44 -7.88 15.21 -2.13
N ASP A 45 -7.52 16.19 -2.98
CA ASP A 45 -6.87 17.43 -2.51
C ASP A 45 -7.84 18.33 -1.72
N LYS A 46 -9.14 18.07 -1.82
CA LYS A 46 -10.16 18.73 -0.98
C LYS A 46 -10.19 18.20 0.46
N TYR A 47 -9.46 17.13 0.75
CA TYR A 47 -9.46 16.48 2.05
C TYR A 47 -8.10 16.62 2.73
N LYS A 48 -8.12 16.86 4.04
CA LYS A 48 -6.89 16.86 4.84
C LYS A 48 -6.44 15.44 5.10
N ILE A 49 -5.47 14.96 4.31
CA ILE A 49 -4.82 13.69 4.54
C ILE A 49 -3.61 13.93 5.43
N THR A 50 -3.53 13.20 6.54
CA THR A 50 -2.42 13.33 7.50
C THR A 50 -1.10 12.89 6.84
N ASN A 51 -0.06 13.69 7.01
CA ASN A 51 1.28 13.30 6.56
C ASN A 51 1.79 12.10 7.38
N PRO A 52 2.54 11.19 6.76
CA PRO A 52 3.22 10.13 7.50
C PRO A 52 4.26 10.74 8.48
N PRO A 53 4.59 10.04 9.57
CA PRO A 53 5.61 10.49 10.50
C PRO A 53 6.98 10.63 9.81
N LYS A 54 7.81 11.55 10.31
CA LYS A 54 9.17 11.74 9.79
C LYS A 54 10.00 10.47 10.02
N ASN A 55 10.84 10.11 9.06
CA ASN A 55 11.71 8.93 9.17
C ASN A 55 12.56 8.90 10.45
N THR A 56 12.96 10.07 10.97
CA THR A 56 13.77 10.22 12.19
C THR A 56 12.95 10.23 13.49
N SER A 57 11.63 10.05 13.42
CA SER A 57 10.77 10.14 14.60
C SER A 57 10.78 8.85 15.43
N MET A 58 10.56 8.99 16.73
CA MET A 58 10.35 7.84 17.63
C MET A 58 9.16 6.99 17.20
N THR A 59 8.15 7.59 16.57
CA THR A 59 7.02 6.85 16.00
C THR A 59 7.47 5.83 14.97
N VAL A 60 8.34 6.24 14.03
CA VAL A 60 8.88 5.33 13.01
C VAL A 60 9.77 4.27 13.65
N TYR A 61 10.63 4.63 14.60
CA TYR A 61 11.45 3.67 15.31
C TYR A 61 10.58 2.60 16.01
N ASN A 62 9.55 3.02 16.74
CA ASN A 62 8.65 2.11 17.43
C ASN A 62 7.84 1.23 16.46
N GLU A 63 7.40 1.78 15.32
CA GLU A 63 6.76 0.99 14.24
C GLU A 63 7.69 -0.11 13.72
N LEU A 64 8.97 0.20 13.49
CA LEU A 64 9.95 -0.77 13.00
C LEU A 64 10.24 -1.85 14.04
N GLN A 65 10.40 -1.48 15.32
CA GLN A 65 10.57 -2.43 16.43
C GLN A 65 9.36 -3.37 16.52
N TYR A 66 8.16 -2.80 16.50
CA TYR A 66 6.93 -3.60 16.54
C TYR A 66 6.84 -4.60 15.38
N LEU A 67 7.20 -4.17 14.16
CA LEU A 67 7.21 -5.05 13.00
C LEU A 67 8.25 -6.17 13.10
N GLN A 68 9.41 -5.89 13.72
CA GLN A 68 10.46 -6.89 13.96
C GLN A 68 9.99 -7.98 14.95
N ASP A 69 9.19 -7.59 15.93
CA ASP A 69 8.70 -8.49 16.98
C ASP A 69 7.49 -9.35 16.52
N LEU A 70 6.92 -9.05 15.34
CA LEU A 70 5.82 -9.85 14.79
C LEU A 70 6.34 -11.23 14.31
N PRO A 71 5.57 -12.30 14.56
CA PRO A 71 5.92 -13.60 14.03
C PRO A 71 5.94 -13.59 12.52
N GLU A 72 6.96 -14.18 11.91
CA GLU A 72 7.02 -14.39 10.46
C GLU A 72 6.14 -15.58 10.07
N ASP A 73 4.95 -15.28 9.57
CA ASP A 73 4.07 -16.25 8.93
C ASP A 73 3.92 -15.89 7.45
N LEU A 74 4.91 -16.26 6.67
CA LEU A 74 4.97 -15.95 5.23
C LEU A 74 3.86 -16.65 4.45
N GLU A 75 3.42 -17.81 4.86
CA GLU A 75 2.36 -18.56 4.20
C GLU A 75 1.03 -17.82 4.39
N TYR A 76 0.71 -17.45 5.62
CA TYR A 76 -0.46 -16.63 5.94
C TYR A 76 -0.44 -15.29 5.18
N VAL A 77 0.71 -14.60 5.17
CA VAL A 77 0.83 -13.31 4.49
C VAL A 77 0.61 -13.45 2.98
N LYS A 78 1.20 -14.45 2.32
CA LYS A 78 1.01 -14.72 0.88
C LYS A 78 -0.44 -15.06 0.55
N GLU A 79 -1.11 -15.81 1.41
CA GLU A 79 -2.51 -16.15 1.23
C GLU A 79 -3.44 -14.93 1.36
N HIS A 80 -3.12 -14.00 2.27
CA HIS A 80 -3.94 -12.83 2.58
C HIS A 80 -3.54 -11.56 1.82
N ASP A 81 -2.46 -11.57 1.03
CA ASP A 81 -2.05 -10.43 0.18
C ASP A 81 -3.01 -10.22 -1.02
N ASP A 82 -3.81 -11.23 -1.39
CA ASP A 82 -4.88 -11.08 -2.38
C ASP A 82 -6.20 -10.72 -1.72
N ILE A 83 -6.49 -9.42 -1.65
CA ILE A 83 -7.71 -8.89 -1.03
C ILE A 83 -9.01 -9.44 -1.64
N LYS A 84 -9.02 -9.79 -2.94
CA LYS A 84 -10.20 -10.37 -3.60
C LYS A 84 -10.48 -11.74 -3.03
N LYS A 85 -9.45 -12.59 -2.95
CA LYS A 85 -9.55 -13.94 -2.41
C LYS A 85 -10.02 -13.93 -0.96
N VAL A 86 -9.51 -12.99 -0.16
CA VAL A 86 -9.95 -12.84 1.23
C VAL A 86 -11.44 -12.55 1.32
N PHE A 87 -11.97 -11.58 0.58
CA PHE A 87 -13.40 -11.26 0.61
C PHE A 87 -14.27 -12.36 -0.02
N GLU A 88 -13.78 -13.04 -1.07
CA GLU A 88 -14.46 -14.19 -1.65
C GLU A 88 -14.60 -15.34 -0.64
N ASN A 89 -13.53 -15.68 0.08
CA ASN A 89 -13.54 -16.69 1.13
C ASN A 89 -14.54 -16.33 2.25
N VAL A 90 -14.55 -15.07 2.72
CA VAL A 90 -15.53 -14.60 3.71
C VAL A 90 -16.97 -14.79 3.19
N CYS A 91 -17.24 -14.46 1.94
CA CYS A 91 -18.56 -14.68 1.36
C CYS A 91 -18.94 -16.17 1.34
N ILE A 92 -18.00 -17.05 0.98
CA ILE A 92 -18.21 -18.51 0.96
C ILE A 92 -18.51 -19.03 2.38
N GLU A 93 -17.72 -18.64 3.38
CA GLU A 93 -17.91 -19.05 4.78
C GLU A 93 -19.29 -18.68 5.33
N HIS A 94 -19.81 -17.54 4.89
CA HIS A 94 -21.15 -17.06 5.31
C HIS A 94 -22.29 -17.43 4.35
N ASN A 95 -22.03 -18.30 3.34
CA ASN A 95 -23.01 -18.67 2.31
C ASN A 95 -23.60 -17.46 1.56
N LEU A 96 -22.78 -16.42 1.32
CA LEU A 96 -23.15 -15.23 0.59
C LEU A 96 -22.61 -15.29 -0.85
N LYS A 97 -23.34 -14.67 -1.77
CA LYS A 97 -22.87 -14.55 -3.15
C LYS A 97 -21.79 -13.46 -3.24
N TYR A 98 -20.58 -13.83 -3.66
CA TYR A 98 -19.52 -12.87 -3.89
C TYR A 98 -19.82 -12.00 -5.13
N PRO A 99 -19.93 -10.65 -4.99
CA PRO A 99 -20.26 -9.75 -6.09
C PRO A 99 -18.98 -9.38 -6.87
N LYS A 100 -18.41 -10.36 -7.55
CA LYS A 100 -17.10 -10.26 -8.22
C LYS A 100 -16.94 -9.03 -9.11
N GLU A 101 -17.91 -8.74 -9.98
CA GLU A 101 -17.85 -7.63 -10.93
C GLU A 101 -17.80 -6.27 -10.22
N LEU A 102 -18.59 -6.13 -9.15
CA LEU A 102 -18.59 -4.93 -8.33
C LEU A 102 -17.25 -4.73 -7.62
N VAL A 103 -16.71 -5.77 -6.97
CA VAL A 103 -15.42 -5.73 -6.29
C VAL A 103 -14.29 -5.43 -7.29
N ASP A 104 -14.27 -6.08 -8.44
CA ASP A 104 -13.29 -5.81 -9.49
C ASP A 104 -13.35 -4.35 -9.98
N SER A 105 -14.54 -3.80 -10.13
CA SER A 105 -14.73 -2.40 -10.52
C SER A 105 -14.24 -1.42 -9.46
N LEU A 106 -14.56 -1.67 -8.18
CA LEU A 106 -14.08 -0.88 -7.04
C LEU A 106 -12.56 -0.86 -6.95
N LEU A 107 -11.95 -2.04 -7.02
CA LEU A 107 -10.50 -2.18 -6.94
C LEU A 107 -9.78 -1.50 -8.11
N LYS A 108 -10.29 -1.71 -9.34
CA LYS A 108 -9.75 -1.08 -10.55
C LYS A 108 -9.86 0.44 -10.46
N SER A 109 -11.00 0.97 -10.00
CA SER A 109 -11.26 2.41 -9.93
C SER A 109 -10.48 3.10 -8.81
N SER A 110 -10.24 2.42 -7.69
CA SER A 110 -9.47 2.97 -6.56
C SER A 110 -7.96 2.87 -6.74
N ALA A 111 -7.47 1.92 -7.55
CA ALA A 111 -6.05 1.61 -7.67
C ALA A 111 -5.21 2.83 -8.09
N GLY A 112 -5.67 3.61 -9.07
CA GLY A 112 -4.94 4.77 -9.55
C GLY A 112 -4.87 5.90 -8.53
N ILE A 113 -5.96 6.14 -7.78
CA ILE A 113 -6.00 7.13 -6.70
C ILE A 113 -5.00 6.74 -5.59
N ILE A 114 -4.98 5.46 -5.22
CA ILE A 114 -4.05 4.94 -4.22
C ILE A 114 -2.60 5.11 -4.67
N ILE A 115 -2.30 4.77 -5.93
CA ILE A 115 -0.95 4.92 -6.50
C ILE A 115 -0.54 6.39 -6.50
N ASP A 116 -1.39 7.29 -6.95
CA ASP A 116 -1.11 8.73 -7.00
C ASP A 116 -0.79 9.28 -5.60
N LEU A 117 -1.61 8.93 -4.60
CA LEU A 117 -1.37 9.27 -3.19
C LEU A 117 -0.07 8.68 -2.64
N LYS A 118 0.23 7.42 -2.96
CA LYS A 118 1.47 6.76 -2.53
C LYS A 118 2.70 7.53 -3.01
N PHE A 119 2.74 7.90 -4.29
CA PHE A 119 3.87 8.65 -4.84
C PHE A 119 3.88 10.13 -4.46
N LYS A 120 2.72 10.72 -4.13
CA LYS A 120 2.63 12.06 -3.54
C LYS A 120 3.33 12.12 -2.18
N PHE A 121 3.10 11.15 -1.29
CA PHE A 121 3.76 11.07 0.01
C PHE A 121 5.16 10.45 -0.06
N ASN A 122 5.37 9.56 -0.99
CA ASN A 122 6.63 8.87 -1.28
C ASN A 122 7.31 8.27 -0.03
N ARG A 123 6.50 7.76 0.92
CA ARG A 123 7.00 7.21 2.17
C ARG A 123 7.80 5.93 1.90
N PRO A 124 9.04 5.80 2.44
CA PRO A 124 9.82 4.59 2.30
C PRO A 124 9.14 3.40 2.98
N ARG A 125 9.49 2.20 2.54
CA ARG A 125 9.08 0.95 3.17
C ARG A 125 9.93 0.67 4.42
N PRO A 126 9.43 -0.09 5.39
CA PRO A 126 10.17 -0.46 6.59
C PRO A 126 11.58 -0.98 6.32
N PHE A 127 11.72 -1.91 5.36
CA PHE A 127 13.02 -2.47 5.00
C PHE A 127 14.04 -1.45 4.45
N GLN A 128 13.57 -0.31 3.92
CA GLN A 128 14.45 0.77 3.45
C GLN A 128 15.01 1.61 4.59
N LEU A 129 14.36 1.61 5.75
CA LEU A 129 14.77 2.34 6.94
C LEU A 129 15.46 1.44 7.97
N ALA A 130 15.24 0.13 7.89
CA ALA A 130 15.66 -0.86 8.89
C ALA A 130 17.14 -0.78 9.23
N SER A 131 18.02 -0.71 8.22
CA SER A 131 19.47 -0.66 8.40
C SER A 131 19.96 0.57 9.18
N HIS A 132 19.23 1.68 9.11
CA HIS A 132 19.55 2.90 9.88
C HIS A 132 19.26 2.75 11.37
N TYR A 133 18.41 1.79 11.73
CA TYR A 133 18.00 1.50 13.10
C TYR A 133 18.56 0.17 13.63
N ASN A 134 19.49 -0.46 12.90
CA ASN A 134 20.05 -1.79 13.21
C ASN A 134 18.96 -2.87 13.34
N ILE A 135 17.95 -2.79 12.49
CA ILE A 135 16.83 -3.74 12.40
C ILE A 135 16.98 -4.56 11.13
N ASP A 136 16.70 -5.86 11.20
CA ASP A 136 16.66 -6.76 10.04
C ASP A 136 15.23 -7.31 9.87
N PHE A 137 14.69 -7.18 8.67
CA PHE A 137 13.38 -7.72 8.28
C PHE A 137 13.49 -8.93 7.34
N GLY A 138 14.67 -9.54 7.24
CA GLY A 138 14.88 -10.62 6.28
C GLY A 138 14.81 -10.14 4.82
N ASN A 139 14.72 -11.10 3.89
CA ASN A 139 14.81 -10.83 2.44
C ASN A 139 13.48 -11.01 1.68
N GLU A 140 12.42 -11.46 2.35
CA GLU A 140 11.15 -11.72 1.70
C GLU A 140 10.47 -10.40 1.27
N LYS A 141 10.05 -10.34 0.01
CA LYS A 141 9.37 -9.16 -0.56
C LYS A 141 8.12 -9.59 -1.30
N LEU A 142 6.99 -9.07 -0.87
CA LEU A 142 5.72 -9.26 -1.55
C LEU A 142 5.60 -8.35 -2.78
N GLU A 143 4.82 -8.76 -3.77
CA GLU A 143 4.56 -7.94 -4.96
C GLU A 143 3.92 -6.59 -4.58
N SER A 144 3.08 -6.56 -3.55
CA SER A 144 2.46 -5.35 -3.00
C SER A 144 3.48 -4.32 -2.48
N MET A 145 4.72 -4.73 -2.19
CA MET A 145 5.79 -3.85 -1.71
C MET A 145 6.49 -3.04 -2.81
N HIS A 146 6.13 -3.21 -4.08
CA HIS A 146 6.71 -2.46 -5.20
C HIS A 146 6.17 -1.02 -5.37
N THR A 147 5.60 -0.44 -4.32
CA THR A 147 5.12 0.95 -4.26
C THR A 147 5.43 1.54 -2.88
N PRO A 148 5.41 2.88 -2.70
CA PRO A 148 5.58 3.52 -1.39
C PRO A 148 4.66 2.93 -0.32
N SER A 149 5.07 3.01 0.96
CA SER A 149 4.34 2.35 2.04
C SER A 149 3.02 3.03 2.41
N TYR A 150 2.88 4.35 2.19
CA TYR A 150 1.74 5.14 2.64
C TYR A 150 1.05 5.88 1.49
N PRO A 151 -0.29 5.93 1.47
CA PRO A 151 -1.21 5.18 2.34
C PRO A 151 -1.25 3.68 2.02
N SER A 152 -1.78 2.86 2.95
CA SER A 152 -1.96 1.43 2.71
C SER A 152 -3.06 1.17 1.67
N GLY A 153 -2.70 0.51 0.58
CA GLY A 153 -3.66 0.11 -0.45
C GLY A 153 -4.69 -0.89 0.07
N HIS A 154 -4.24 -1.92 0.77
CA HIS A 154 -5.11 -2.94 1.37
C HIS A 154 -6.10 -2.33 2.37
N SER A 155 -5.65 -1.40 3.23
CA SER A 155 -6.54 -0.74 4.18
C SER A 155 -7.63 0.08 3.48
N ILE A 156 -7.29 0.86 2.45
CA ILE A 156 -8.27 1.66 1.70
C ILE A 156 -9.24 0.75 0.97
N GLN A 157 -8.74 -0.24 0.25
CA GLN A 157 -9.56 -1.15 -0.55
C GLN A 157 -10.41 -2.06 0.33
N GLY A 158 -9.87 -2.56 1.44
CA GLY A 158 -10.62 -3.37 2.40
C GLY A 158 -11.80 -2.61 3.02
N ILE A 159 -11.56 -1.37 3.46
CA ILE A 159 -12.63 -0.50 3.99
C ILE A 159 -13.68 -0.21 2.89
N LEU A 160 -13.24 0.10 1.68
CA LEU A 160 -14.13 0.39 0.56
C LEU A 160 -15.04 -0.81 0.23
N ILE A 161 -14.47 -2.01 0.08
CA ILE A 161 -15.21 -3.23 -0.20
C ILE A 161 -16.16 -3.53 0.97
N GLY A 162 -15.66 -3.52 2.22
CA GLY A 162 -16.46 -3.79 3.39
C GLY A 162 -17.66 -2.84 3.54
N LYS A 163 -17.49 -1.56 3.23
CA LYS A 163 -18.59 -0.58 3.25
C LYS A 163 -19.64 -0.85 2.18
N VAL A 164 -19.21 -1.25 0.98
CA VAL A 164 -20.14 -1.55 -0.12
C VAL A 164 -20.87 -2.87 0.10
N LEU A 165 -20.22 -3.87 0.71
CA LEU A 165 -20.86 -5.16 1.00
C LEU A 165 -21.82 -5.12 2.21
N GLN A 166 -21.82 -4.05 3.01
CA GLN A 166 -22.76 -3.84 4.12
C GLN A 166 -24.12 -3.28 3.66
N THR A 167 -24.23 -2.83 2.42
CA THR A 167 -25.48 -2.27 1.85
C THR A 167 -26.26 -3.32 1.11
#